data_11082e323860640284d8c059f3b1fdf6
#
_entry.id   11082e323860640284d8c059f3b1fdf6
#
_cell.length_a   1.000
_cell.length_b   1.000
_cell.length_c   1.000
_cell.angle_alpha   90.00
_cell.angle_beta   90.00
_cell.angle_gamma   90.00
#
_symmetry.space_group_name_H-M   'P 1'
#
loop_
_entity.id
_entity.type
_entity.pdbx_description
1 polymer ?
#
loop_
_entity_poly.entity_id
_entity_poly.type
_entity_poly.pdbx_seq_one_letter_code
_entity_poly.pdbx_strand_id
1 'polypeptide(L)'
;TEAICSVYGIESEKSTDPYCLIDRVFYTVSDDGSRVPVALVEIKHRSITYADWRWRYSGEGYMISSDKISNGIQLSGEQGVPFYVIAVFDGNASTEPVVARIKVTVAKDGGVLVPFNRFITHKGMQNSVNGGFKVDPVDMIPEDRMEILPEVTRLYIENSQRPI
;
A
#
# COMPACT_ATOMS: atom_id res chain seq x y z
N THR A 1 -9.24 3.74 -2.37
CA THR A 1 -9.85 3.73 -1.01
C THR A 1 -11.33 3.37 -1.06
N GLU A 2 -12.11 4.10 -1.81
CA GLU A 2 -13.57 3.93 -1.90
C GLU A 2 -13.99 2.49 -2.24
N ALA A 3 -13.37 1.88 -3.24
CA ALA A 3 -13.66 0.50 -3.64
C ALA A 3 -13.38 -0.51 -2.52
N ILE A 4 -12.27 -0.35 -1.81
CA ILE A 4 -11.91 -1.22 -0.68
C ILE A 4 -12.94 -1.07 0.44
N CYS A 5 -13.27 0.15 0.81
CA CYS A 5 -14.24 0.42 1.87
C CYS A 5 -15.61 -0.17 1.54
N SER A 6 -16.03 -0.07 0.27
CA SER A 6 -17.30 -0.63 -0.19
C SER A 6 -17.32 -2.17 -0.14
N VAL A 7 -16.27 -2.82 -0.61
CA VAL A 7 -16.20 -4.31 -0.63
C VAL A 7 -16.16 -4.88 0.78
N TYR A 8 -15.43 -4.27 1.70
CA TYR A 8 -15.26 -4.80 3.06
C TYR A 8 -16.22 -4.22 4.09
N GLY A 9 -17.10 -3.29 3.69
CA GLY A 9 -18.04 -2.65 4.63
C GLY A 9 -17.36 -1.87 5.75
N ILE A 10 -16.28 -1.19 5.42
CA ILE A 10 -15.48 -0.38 6.36
C ILE A 10 -15.42 1.08 5.91
N GLU A 11 -15.02 1.94 6.81
CA GLU A 11 -14.76 3.34 6.53
C GLU A 11 -13.26 3.64 6.62
N SER A 12 -12.84 4.76 6.07
CA SER A 12 -11.45 5.17 6.13
C SER A 12 -11.32 6.63 6.54
N GLU A 13 -10.27 6.92 7.26
CA GLU A 13 -9.87 8.27 7.61
C GLU A 13 -8.42 8.50 7.17
N LYS A 14 -8.19 9.64 6.53
CA LYS A 14 -6.84 10.06 6.19
C LYS A 14 -6.15 10.56 7.46
N SER A 15 -4.90 10.19 7.65
CA SER A 15 -4.13 10.72 8.78
C SER A 15 -4.05 12.25 8.69
N THR A 16 -4.36 12.90 9.81
CA THR A 16 -4.24 14.35 9.96
C THR A 16 -2.88 14.77 10.53
N ASP A 17 -2.10 13.80 11.01
CA ASP A 17 -0.75 14.06 11.50
C ASP A 17 0.22 14.22 10.31
N PRO A 18 0.82 15.40 10.12
CA PRO A 18 1.76 15.64 9.03
C PRO A 18 3.03 14.79 9.13
N TYR A 19 3.33 14.25 10.30
CA TYR A 19 4.45 13.35 10.54
C TYR A 19 4.08 11.87 10.40
N CYS A 20 2.79 11.56 10.28
CA CYS A 20 2.34 10.20 10.06
C CYS A 20 2.61 9.79 8.61
N LEU A 21 3.45 8.79 8.43
CA LEU A 21 3.82 8.29 7.10
C LEU A 21 2.80 7.27 6.54
N ILE A 22 1.72 7.01 7.28
CA ILE A 22 0.66 6.10 6.86
C ILE A 22 -0.49 6.90 6.24
N ASP A 23 -0.95 6.48 5.07
CA ASP A 23 -1.96 7.21 4.33
C ASP A 23 -3.33 7.20 5.01
N ARG A 24 -3.77 6.03 5.50
CA ARG A 24 -5.11 5.88 6.02
C ARG A 24 -5.21 4.88 7.17
N VAL A 25 -6.20 5.14 8.02
CA VAL A 25 -6.71 4.19 9.01
C VAL A 25 -8.06 3.69 8.52
N PHE A 26 -8.25 2.38 8.51
CA PHE A 26 -9.55 1.76 8.25
C PHE A 26 -10.19 1.35 9.56
N TYR A 27 -11.50 1.56 9.67
CA TYR A 27 -12.25 1.25 10.88
C TYR A 27 -13.66 0.76 10.56
N THR A 28 -14.23 0.00 11.49
CA THR A 28 -15.65 -0.34 11.49
C THR A 28 -16.40 0.65 12.37
N VAL A 29 -17.66 0.89 12.03
CA VAL A 29 -18.57 1.72 12.86
C VAL A 29 -19.57 0.78 13.52
N SER A 30 -19.62 0.82 14.85
CA SER A 30 -20.60 0.06 15.64
C SER A 30 -21.99 0.71 15.57
N ASP A 31 -23.02 -0.03 15.96
CA ASP A 31 -24.40 0.46 15.97
C ASP A 31 -24.59 1.71 16.83
N ASP A 32 -23.79 1.88 17.88
CA ASP A 32 -23.77 3.07 18.74
C ASP A 32 -22.97 4.25 18.16
N GLY A 33 -22.43 4.12 16.95
CA GLY A 33 -21.60 5.13 16.28
C GLY A 33 -20.13 5.13 16.70
N SER A 34 -19.71 4.22 17.58
CA SER A 34 -18.30 4.11 17.95
C SER A 34 -17.47 3.54 16.81
N ARG A 35 -16.22 4.03 16.67
CA ARG A 35 -15.28 3.62 15.64
C ARG A 35 -14.23 2.67 16.22
N VAL A 36 -14.04 1.54 15.56
CA VAL A 36 -13.03 0.55 15.94
C VAL A 36 -12.02 0.44 14.80
N PRO A 37 -10.76 0.85 15.01
CA PRO A 37 -9.71 0.66 13.99
C PRO A 37 -9.52 -0.82 13.67
N VAL A 38 -9.43 -1.15 12.39
CA VAL A 38 -9.24 -2.54 11.91
C VAL A 38 -7.99 -2.73 11.09
N ALA A 39 -7.44 -1.67 10.51
CA ALA A 39 -6.19 -1.75 9.74
C ALA A 39 -5.56 -0.38 9.55
N LEU A 40 -4.22 -0.38 9.43
CA LEU A 40 -3.44 0.72 8.90
C LEU A 40 -3.10 0.42 7.44
N VAL A 41 -3.16 1.41 6.58
CA VAL A 41 -2.99 1.20 5.14
C VAL A 41 -2.12 2.28 4.51
N GLU A 42 -1.11 1.85 3.79
CA GLU A 42 -0.35 2.66 2.85
C GLU A 42 -0.80 2.33 1.43
N ILE A 43 -1.18 3.33 0.65
CA ILE A 43 -1.65 3.16 -0.72
C ILE A 43 -0.58 3.66 -1.68
N LYS A 44 -0.19 2.81 -2.62
CA LYS A 44 0.80 3.13 -3.65
C LYS A 44 0.22 2.90 -5.03
N HIS A 45 0.16 3.97 -5.79
CA HIS A 45 -0.18 3.93 -7.20
C HIS A 45 1.09 3.82 -8.04
N ARG A 46 1.09 2.88 -8.99
CA ARG A 46 2.21 2.65 -9.91
C ARG A 46 1.76 2.95 -11.34
N SER A 47 2.49 3.82 -12.01
CA SER A 47 2.25 4.20 -13.41
C SER A 47 2.78 3.15 -14.39
N ILE A 48 2.44 1.89 -14.12
CA ILE A 48 2.83 0.73 -14.93
C ILE A 48 1.72 -0.32 -14.81
N THR A 49 1.49 -1.11 -15.85
CA THR A 49 0.55 -2.23 -15.75
C THR A 49 1.13 -3.34 -14.87
N TYR A 50 0.24 -4.12 -14.26
CA TYR A 50 0.67 -5.27 -13.46
C TYR A 50 1.49 -6.27 -14.27
N ALA A 51 1.10 -6.53 -15.53
CA ALA A 51 1.82 -7.44 -16.41
C ALA A 51 3.23 -6.93 -16.74
N ASP A 52 3.36 -5.65 -17.04
CA ASP A 52 4.67 -5.02 -17.33
C ASP A 52 5.55 -4.98 -16.07
N TRP A 53 4.96 -4.71 -14.92
CA TRP A 53 5.68 -4.75 -13.65
C TRP A 53 6.23 -6.15 -13.38
N ARG A 54 5.43 -7.19 -13.54
CA ARG A 54 5.88 -8.58 -13.39
C ARG A 54 7.02 -8.91 -14.34
N TRP A 55 6.88 -8.52 -15.59
CA TRP A 55 7.90 -8.79 -16.59
C TRP A 55 9.23 -8.09 -16.28
N ARG A 56 9.18 -6.82 -15.87
CA ARG A 56 10.39 -6.03 -15.61
C ARG A 56 11.05 -6.36 -14.28
N TYR A 57 10.29 -6.70 -13.27
CA TYR A 57 10.74 -6.79 -11.88
C TYR A 57 10.45 -8.14 -11.22
N SER A 58 10.16 -9.18 -11.98
CA SER A 58 9.72 -10.49 -11.48
C SER A 58 10.71 -11.18 -10.55
N GLY A 59 11.99 -10.86 -10.63
CA GLY A 59 13.01 -11.37 -9.71
C GLY A 59 13.31 -10.47 -8.52
N GLU A 60 12.83 -9.24 -8.54
CA GLU A 60 13.20 -8.19 -7.57
C GLU A 60 12.10 -7.92 -6.53
N GLY A 61 10.84 -8.13 -6.89
CA GLY A 61 9.70 -7.86 -6.03
C GLY A 61 9.16 -6.43 -6.13
N TYR A 62 8.29 -6.10 -5.19
CA TYR A 62 7.62 -4.80 -5.12
C TYR A 62 8.41 -3.84 -4.23
N MET A 63 8.86 -2.74 -4.80
CA MET A 63 9.68 -1.75 -4.12
C MET A 63 8.83 -0.74 -3.36
N ILE A 64 9.15 -0.55 -2.09
CA ILE A 64 8.53 0.48 -1.25
C ILE A 64 9.57 1.09 -0.32
N SER A 65 9.39 2.36 0.04
CA SER A 65 10.29 3.05 0.98
C SER A 65 10.35 2.33 2.32
N SER A 66 11.56 2.09 2.83
CA SER A 66 11.77 1.45 4.14
C SER A 66 11.18 2.26 5.29
N ASP A 67 11.15 3.58 5.19
CA ASP A 67 10.55 4.44 6.21
C ASP A 67 9.04 4.19 6.34
N LYS A 68 8.35 4.01 5.21
CA LYS A 68 6.93 3.67 5.20
C LYS A 68 6.66 2.34 5.89
N ILE A 69 7.47 1.34 5.59
CA ILE A 69 7.33 0.00 6.17
C ILE A 69 7.66 0.02 7.66
N SER A 70 8.77 0.62 8.06
CA SER A 70 9.17 0.69 9.47
C SER A 70 8.15 1.44 10.32
N ASN A 71 7.63 2.55 9.81
CA ASN A 71 6.62 3.34 10.51
C ASN A 71 5.29 2.59 10.62
N GLY A 72 4.87 1.91 9.56
CA GLY A 72 3.67 1.07 9.58
C GLY A 72 3.76 -0.09 10.56
N ILE A 73 4.91 -0.75 10.64
CA ILE A 73 5.17 -1.83 11.60
C ILE A 73 5.09 -1.29 13.04
N GLN A 74 5.71 -0.14 13.31
CA GLN A 74 5.67 0.48 14.64
C GLN A 74 4.26 0.84 15.06
N LEU A 75 3.52 1.54 14.21
CA LEU A 75 2.14 1.94 14.49
C LEU A 75 1.20 0.74 14.63
N SER A 76 1.40 -0.30 13.82
CA SER A 76 0.66 -1.56 13.93
C SER A 76 0.83 -2.20 15.31
N GLY A 77 2.07 -2.23 15.82
CA GLY A 77 2.37 -2.73 17.16
C GLY A 77 1.73 -1.87 18.26
N GLU A 78 1.80 -0.55 18.15
CA GLU A 78 1.25 0.39 19.12
C GLU A 78 -0.28 0.33 19.19
N GLN A 79 -0.93 0.21 18.05
CA GLN A 79 -2.39 0.24 17.95
C GLN A 79 -3.06 -1.13 17.97
N GLY A 80 -2.28 -2.20 17.87
CA GLY A 80 -2.79 -3.57 17.88
C GLY A 80 -3.64 -3.92 16.65
N VAL A 81 -3.40 -3.30 15.51
CA VAL A 81 -4.10 -3.55 14.24
C VAL A 81 -3.11 -3.90 13.14
N PRO A 82 -3.50 -4.72 12.12
CA PRO A 82 -2.60 -5.07 11.04
C PRO A 82 -2.26 -3.88 10.16
N PHE A 83 -1.08 -3.93 9.56
CA PHE A 83 -0.64 -2.99 8.54
C PHE A 83 -0.62 -3.66 7.16
N TYR A 84 -1.24 -2.99 6.19
CA TYR A 84 -1.28 -3.41 4.80
C TYR A 84 -0.68 -2.36 3.88
N VAL A 85 -0.06 -2.82 2.80
CA VAL A 85 0.22 -2.00 1.63
C VAL A 85 -0.78 -2.36 0.54
N ILE A 86 -1.42 -1.36 -0.03
CA ILE A 86 -2.31 -1.52 -1.19
C ILE A 86 -1.58 -0.97 -2.41
N ALA A 87 -1.35 -1.83 -3.39
CA ALA A 87 -0.73 -1.49 -4.66
C ALA A 87 -1.80 -1.34 -5.73
N VAL A 88 -1.83 -0.21 -6.40
CA VAL A 88 -2.70 0.03 -7.54
C VAL A 88 -1.82 0.15 -8.78
N PHE A 89 -2.00 -0.77 -9.72
CA PHE A 89 -1.31 -0.75 -11.01
C PHE A 89 -2.21 -0.15 -12.07
N ASP A 90 -1.67 0.71 -12.91
CA ASP A 90 -2.42 1.34 -14.00
C ASP A 90 -2.89 0.33 -15.03
N GLY A 91 -4.02 0.65 -15.65
CA GLY A 91 -4.41 0.06 -16.92
C GLY A 91 -3.85 0.84 -18.10
N ASN A 92 -4.03 0.28 -19.30
CA ASN A 92 -3.78 0.94 -20.57
C ASN A 92 -4.92 0.61 -21.57
N ALA A 93 -4.72 0.93 -22.87
CA ALA A 93 -5.75 0.70 -23.88
C ALA A 93 -6.16 -0.78 -24.05
N SER A 94 -5.30 -1.73 -23.64
CA SER A 94 -5.52 -3.18 -23.79
C SER A 94 -5.53 -3.96 -22.47
N THR A 95 -5.27 -3.30 -21.35
CA THR A 95 -5.12 -3.94 -20.03
C THR A 95 -5.84 -3.13 -18.97
N GLU A 96 -6.66 -3.78 -18.17
CA GLU A 96 -7.34 -3.17 -17.03
C GLU A 96 -6.39 -2.91 -15.86
N PRO A 97 -6.67 -1.91 -15.01
CA PRO A 97 -5.94 -1.73 -13.76
C PRO A 97 -6.09 -2.93 -12.83
N VAL A 98 -5.14 -3.09 -11.92
CA VAL A 98 -5.14 -4.16 -10.92
C VAL A 98 -4.92 -3.56 -9.55
N VAL A 99 -5.71 -4.00 -8.57
CA VAL A 99 -5.54 -3.67 -7.16
C VAL A 99 -5.09 -4.92 -6.41
N ALA A 100 -3.99 -4.79 -5.68
CA ALA A 100 -3.43 -5.87 -4.88
C ALA A 100 -3.17 -5.41 -3.45
N ARG A 101 -3.13 -6.34 -2.51
CA ARG A 101 -2.75 -6.06 -1.13
C ARG A 101 -1.56 -6.90 -0.68
N ILE A 102 -0.81 -6.34 0.25
CA ILE A 102 0.27 -7.01 0.95
C ILE A 102 0.02 -6.84 2.43
N LYS A 103 -0.17 -7.94 3.15
CA LYS A 103 -0.26 -7.90 4.60
C LYS A 103 1.14 -7.90 5.19
N VAL A 104 1.48 -6.85 5.91
CA VAL A 104 2.83 -6.66 6.45
C VAL A 104 2.95 -7.19 7.88
N THR A 105 1.95 -6.95 8.73
CA THR A 105 1.97 -7.36 10.13
C THR A 105 0.73 -8.12 10.56
N VAL A 106 0.84 -8.87 11.66
CA VAL A 106 -0.28 -9.50 12.36
C VAL A 106 -0.72 -8.63 13.53
N ALA A 107 -2.03 -8.52 13.72
CA ALA A 107 -2.65 -7.55 14.62
C ALA A 107 -2.29 -7.67 16.11
N LYS A 108 -1.97 -8.85 16.64
CA LYS A 108 -1.91 -9.06 18.09
C LYS A 108 -0.54 -8.92 18.73
N ASP A 109 0.52 -9.17 17.97
CA ASP A 109 1.89 -9.26 18.50
C ASP A 109 2.88 -8.43 17.70
N GLY A 110 2.42 -7.64 16.73
CA GLY A 110 3.30 -6.86 15.86
C GLY A 110 4.23 -7.73 15.02
N GLY A 111 3.92 -9.02 14.89
CA GLY A 111 4.70 -9.96 14.11
C GLY A 111 4.73 -9.57 12.63
N VAL A 112 5.93 -9.50 12.06
CA VAL A 112 6.13 -9.20 10.65
C VAL A 112 5.92 -10.46 9.82
N LEU A 113 4.91 -10.46 8.94
CA LEU A 113 4.59 -11.61 8.10
C LEU A 113 5.49 -11.73 6.87
N VAL A 114 6.09 -10.62 6.46
CA VAL A 114 6.90 -10.56 5.25
C VAL A 114 8.34 -10.26 5.64
N PRO A 115 9.29 -11.16 5.42
CA PRO A 115 10.69 -10.83 5.55
C PRO A 115 11.07 -9.86 4.42
N PHE A 116 11.60 -8.71 4.78
CA PHE A 116 12.04 -7.72 3.81
C PHE A 116 13.55 -7.82 3.64
N ASN A 117 13.98 -7.88 2.38
CA ASN A 117 15.35 -7.59 2.03
C ASN A 117 15.46 -6.08 1.83
N ARG A 118 16.33 -5.45 2.59
CA ARG A 118 16.57 -4.01 2.48
C ARG A 118 17.66 -3.73 1.48
N PHE A 119 17.35 -2.87 0.52
CA PHE A 119 18.29 -2.41 -0.49
C PHE A 119 18.41 -0.89 -0.41
N ILE A 120 19.58 -0.41 -0.71
CA ILE A 120 19.82 1.01 -0.97
C ILE A 120 19.84 1.17 -2.48
N THR A 121 18.85 1.86 -3.04
CA THR A 121 18.82 2.15 -4.46
C THR A 121 19.13 3.62 -4.70
N HIS A 122 19.89 3.87 -5.74
CA HIS A 122 19.98 5.21 -6.31
C HIS A 122 18.67 5.45 -7.06
N LYS A 123 17.79 6.25 -6.51
CA LYS A 123 16.74 6.85 -7.34
C LYS A 123 17.49 7.75 -8.32
N GLY A 124 17.41 7.45 -9.61
CA GLY A 124 18.10 8.21 -10.67
C GLY A 124 17.64 9.66 -10.83
N MET A 125 17.15 10.25 -9.75
CA MET A 125 16.81 11.65 -9.66
C MET A 125 17.85 12.36 -8.82
N GLN A 126 18.59 13.18 -9.47
CA GLN A 126 19.32 14.25 -8.85
C GLN A 126 18.35 15.15 -8.07
N ASN A 127 18.16 14.90 -6.81
CA ASN A 127 17.62 15.91 -5.90
C ASN A 127 18.76 16.86 -5.60
N SER A 128 19.04 17.72 -6.53
CA SER A 128 20.14 18.65 -6.36
C SER A 128 19.67 19.93 -5.72
N VAL A 129 19.70 19.99 -4.42
CA VAL A 129 20.06 21.28 -3.80
C VAL A 129 21.58 21.53 -3.92
N ASN A 130 22.40 20.48 -4.09
CA ASN A 130 23.86 20.57 -4.18
C ASN A 130 24.50 19.60 -5.18
N GLY A 131 23.78 19.13 -6.20
CA GLY A 131 24.34 18.23 -7.23
C GLY A 131 24.65 16.81 -6.75
N GLY A 132 24.17 16.38 -5.58
CA GLY A 132 24.37 15.04 -5.04
C GLY A 132 23.25 14.07 -5.36
N PHE A 133 23.57 12.78 -5.49
CA PHE A 133 22.57 11.73 -5.59
C PHE A 133 22.00 11.42 -4.21
N LYS A 134 20.67 11.43 -4.09
CA LYS A 134 20.00 10.97 -2.87
C LYS A 134 19.84 9.45 -2.94
N VAL A 135 20.37 8.76 -1.94
CA VAL A 135 20.18 7.32 -1.75
C VAL A 135 19.11 7.11 -0.69
N ASP A 136 17.98 6.52 -1.07
CA ASP A 136 16.90 6.19 -0.15
C ASP A 136 16.89 4.67 0.10
N PRO A 137 16.81 4.22 1.35
CA PRO A 137 16.60 2.81 1.64
C PRO A 137 15.20 2.39 1.19
N VAL A 138 15.13 1.21 0.58
CA VAL A 138 13.88 0.61 0.14
C VAL A 138 13.80 -0.84 0.59
N ASP A 139 12.58 -1.32 0.82
CA ASP A 139 12.29 -2.71 1.05
C ASP A 139 11.69 -3.32 -0.23
N MET A 140 12.13 -4.54 -0.56
CA MET A 140 11.63 -5.29 -1.71
C MET A 140 10.72 -6.41 -1.21
N ILE A 141 9.45 -6.34 -1.57
CA ILE A 141 8.45 -7.32 -1.16
C ILE A 141 8.35 -8.39 -2.25
N PRO A 142 8.57 -9.68 -1.92
CA PRO A 142 8.43 -10.75 -2.89
C PRO A 142 7.04 -10.75 -3.55
N GLU A 143 7.00 -11.03 -4.84
CA GLU A 143 5.75 -11.05 -5.63
C GLU A 143 4.71 -12.03 -5.06
N ASP A 144 5.14 -13.18 -4.54
CA ASP A 144 4.28 -14.22 -3.97
C ASP A 144 3.56 -13.78 -2.68
N ARG A 145 3.94 -12.64 -2.11
CA ARG A 145 3.27 -12.02 -0.96
C ARG A 145 2.17 -11.05 -1.35
N MET A 146 2.02 -10.77 -2.63
CA MET A 146 0.96 -9.92 -3.16
C MET A 146 -0.28 -10.75 -3.46
N GLU A 147 -1.42 -10.29 -2.94
CA GLU A 147 -2.73 -10.87 -3.21
C GLU A 147 -3.54 -9.90 -4.07
N ILE A 148 -3.91 -10.33 -5.28
CA ILE A 148 -4.82 -9.55 -6.12
C ILE A 148 -6.21 -9.58 -5.48
N LEU A 149 -6.88 -8.42 -5.47
CA LEU A 149 -8.23 -8.24 -4.94
C LEU A 149 -9.22 -8.09 -6.11
N PRO A 150 -9.81 -9.19 -6.64
CA PRO A 150 -10.61 -9.13 -7.85
C PRO A 150 -11.87 -8.25 -7.72
N GLU A 151 -12.57 -8.34 -6.59
CA GLU A 151 -13.78 -7.56 -6.35
C GLU A 151 -13.49 -6.07 -6.19
N VAL A 152 -12.42 -5.74 -5.47
CA VAL A 152 -11.96 -4.35 -5.32
C VAL A 152 -11.52 -3.81 -6.67
N THR A 153 -10.79 -4.58 -7.45
CA THR A 153 -10.34 -4.22 -8.80
C THR A 153 -11.53 -3.91 -9.70
N ARG A 154 -12.54 -4.78 -9.71
CA ARG A 154 -13.76 -4.59 -10.51
C ARG A 154 -14.48 -3.29 -10.13
N LEU A 155 -14.67 -3.06 -8.84
CA LEU A 155 -15.36 -1.86 -8.36
C LEU A 155 -14.54 -0.59 -8.61
N TYR A 156 -13.22 -0.66 -8.49
CA TYR A 156 -12.31 0.43 -8.83
C TYR A 156 -12.45 0.82 -10.31
N ILE A 157 -12.51 -0.14 -11.22
CA ILE A 157 -12.72 0.07 -12.66
C ILE A 157 -14.09 0.72 -12.90
N GLU A 158 -15.15 0.19 -12.31
CA GLU A 158 -16.51 0.74 -12.44
C GLU A 158 -16.59 2.19 -11.96
N ASN A 159 -15.98 2.49 -10.81
CA ASN A 159 -15.95 3.83 -10.24
C ASN A 159 -15.18 4.82 -11.13
N SER A 160 -14.11 4.36 -11.78
CA SER A 160 -13.30 5.18 -12.69
C SER A 160 -14.03 5.52 -13.99
N GLN A 161 -15.03 4.74 -14.38
CA GLN A 161 -15.82 4.93 -15.59
C GLN A 161 -17.09 5.77 -15.38
N ARG A 162 -17.40 6.11 -14.12
CA ARG A 162 -18.56 6.98 -13.83
C ARG A 162 -18.33 8.39 -14.39
N PRO A 163 -19.28 8.97 -15.12
CA PRO A 163 -19.19 10.36 -15.53
C PRO A 163 -19.18 11.27 -14.30
N ILE A 164 -18.33 12.25 -14.38
CA ILE A 164 -18.21 13.30 -13.36
C ILE A 164 -19.46 14.20 -13.39
#